data_9d87067f76193596de25305c61dae677
#
_entry.id   9d87067f76193596de25305c61dae677
#
_cell.length_a   1.000
_cell.length_b   1.000
_cell.length_c   1.000
_cell.angle_alpha   90.00
_cell.angle_beta   90.00
_cell.angle_gamma   90.00
#
_symmetry.space_group_name_H-M   'P 1'
#
loop_
_entity.id
_entity.type
_entity.pdbx_description
1 polymer ?
#
loop_
_entity_poly.entity_id
_entity_poly.type
_entity_poly.pdbx_seq_one_letter_code
_entity_poly.pdbx_strand_id
1 'polypeptide(L)'
;MPKANKIKDDEFIALYRKLGSPTLVAKETGTNPRSVANRRASLEIRYGIKLETHGSLRDPKKEKPKKRELAAHNVRRGIDVDKVKRVIVFSDAHFTDTTTTAFKALLIMIKEFKPQVIICNGDAFDGQILSRFPSINYDQKPNVLQELKACRYHLDEIVKHKPPGCELIWTLGNHDMRYESWLVNKVPEYSGVDGFSLKYHFPEWKTCWSYWIGEDTVVKHRHRSGRAAGYTNLLAAGNTNIITGHTHVLACQPISNYQGTYWGIQTGCLADPMSPSFEYCEDGPKDWRSGFVMLSFDQGRMLMPEMIMVSDEQNGEFEFRGCINQV
;
A
#
# COMPACT_ATOMS: atom_id res chain seq x y z
N MET A 1 22.32 41.74 -3.12
CA MET A 1 22.09 40.61 -4.06
C MET A 1 22.64 41.00 -5.43
N PRO A 2 23.51 40.20 -6.06
CA PRO A 2 24.00 40.53 -7.39
C PRO A 2 22.85 40.51 -8.40
N LYS A 3 22.75 41.54 -9.24
CA LYS A 3 21.80 41.61 -10.35
C LYS A 3 22.11 40.47 -11.32
N ALA A 4 21.16 39.56 -11.54
CA ALA A 4 21.27 38.54 -12.55
C ALA A 4 21.59 39.18 -13.90
N ASN A 5 22.70 38.80 -14.56
CA ASN A 5 23.06 39.23 -15.90
C ASN A 5 21.90 38.85 -16.84
N LYS A 6 21.22 39.88 -17.38
CA LYS A 6 20.21 39.68 -18.43
C LYS A 6 20.92 39.32 -19.72
N ILE A 7 21.06 38.05 -20.02
CA ILE A 7 21.49 37.58 -21.34
C ILE A 7 20.51 38.06 -22.41
N LYS A 8 20.99 38.36 -23.63
CA LYS A 8 20.17 38.81 -24.76
C LYS A 8 19.19 37.69 -25.17
N ASP A 9 18.14 38.05 -25.89
CA ASP A 9 17.10 37.07 -26.29
C ASP A 9 17.65 35.97 -27.22
N ASP A 10 18.54 36.34 -28.16
CA ASP A 10 19.20 35.39 -29.06
C ASP A 10 20.10 34.40 -28.31
N GLU A 11 20.85 34.89 -27.32
CA GLU A 11 21.70 34.07 -26.46
C GLU A 11 20.84 33.12 -25.59
N PHE A 12 19.73 33.62 -25.10
CA PHE A 12 18.78 32.79 -24.33
C PHE A 12 18.16 31.68 -25.21
N ILE A 13 17.74 32.01 -26.42
CA ILE A 13 17.17 31.04 -27.37
C ILE A 13 18.21 29.96 -27.72
N ALA A 14 19.44 30.36 -28.02
CA ALA A 14 20.51 29.41 -28.31
C ALA A 14 20.83 28.51 -27.12
N LEU A 15 20.92 29.09 -25.91
CA LEU A 15 21.14 28.34 -24.68
C LEU A 15 19.99 27.37 -24.38
N TYR A 16 18.74 27.82 -24.58
CA TYR A 16 17.57 26.97 -24.35
C TYR A 16 17.49 25.82 -25.36
N ARG A 17 17.77 26.04 -26.63
CA ARG A 17 17.88 24.98 -27.65
C ARG A 17 18.97 23.96 -27.32
N LYS A 18 20.08 24.40 -26.76
CA LYS A 18 21.20 23.55 -26.34
C LYS A 18 20.84 22.70 -25.11
N LEU A 19 20.22 23.28 -24.10
CA LEU A 19 19.97 22.64 -22.80
C LEU A 19 18.58 21.97 -22.68
N GLY A 20 17.60 22.45 -23.42
CA GLY A 20 16.22 21.87 -23.46
C GLY A 20 15.49 21.79 -22.11
N SER A 21 15.95 22.52 -21.10
CA SER A 21 15.38 22.40 -19.75
C SER A 21 15.42 23.74 -19.01
N PRO A 22 14.25 24.21 -18.49
CA PRO A 22 14.21 25.43 -17.69
C PRO A 22 15.13 25.39 -16.46
N THR A 23 15.27 24.21 -15.85
CA THR A 23 16.13 24.02 -14.68
C THR A 23 17.63 24.16 -15.02
N LEU A 24 18.05 23.57 -16.14
CA LEU A 24 19.44 23.65 -16.58
C LEU A 24 19.80 25.08 -17.03
N VAL A 25 18.93 25.74 -17.78
CA VAL A 25 19.10 27.13 -18.17
C VAL A 25 19.14 28.07 -16.96
N ALA A 26 18.29 27.82 -15.97
CA ALA A 26 18.29 28.59 -14.72
C ALA A 26 19.59 28.43 -13.94
N LYS A 27 20.15 27.22 -13.89
CA LYS A 27 21.45 26.95 -13.26
C LYS A 27 22.58 27.68 -13.95
N GLU A 28 22.59 27.68 -15.29
CA GLU A 28 23.63 28.34 -16.10
C GLU A 28 23.55 29.86 -16.01
N THR A 29 22.34 30.41 -15.94
CA THR A 29 22.13 31.88 -15.94
C THR A 29 22.00 32.48 -14.54
N GLY A 30 22.06 31.66 -13.47
CA GLY A 30 21.90 32.14 -12.10
C GLY A 30 20.48 32.64 -11.80
N THR A 31 19.45 32.19 -12.55
CA THR A 31 18.08 32.65 -12.44
C THR A 31 17.16 31.56 -11.87
N ASN A 32 15.88 31.87 -11.69
CA ASN A 32 14.88 30.91 -11.20
C ASN A 32 14.25 30.12 -12.37
N PRO A 33 14.07 28.80 -12.29
CA PRO A 33 13.44 27.98 -13.34
C PRO A 33 12.07 28.48 -13.81
N ARG A 34 11.26 29.04 -12.92
CA ARG A 34 9.97 29.64 -13.27
C ARG A 34 10.13 30.90 -14.14
N SER A 35 11.12 31.74 -13.84
CA SER A 35 11.46 32.91 -14.65
C SER A 35 11.92 32.51 -16.04
N VAL A 36 12.73 31.44 -16.15
CA VAL A 36 13.17 30.89 -17.44
C VAL A 36 11.97 30.35 -18.24
N ALA A 37 11.04 29.62 -17.61
CA ALA A 37 9.85 29.11 -18.28
C ALA A 37 8.95 30.24 -18.80
N ASN A 38 8.72 31.26 -17.99
CA ASN A 38 7.95 32.44 -18.40
C ASN A 38 8.63 33.23 -19.57
N ARG A 39 9.96 33.39 -19.50
CA ARG A 39 10.72 34.06 -20.58
C ARG A 39 10.66 33.23 -21.87
N ARG A 40 10.79 31.90 -21.79
CA ARG A 40 10.62 31.01 -22.93
C ARG A 40 9.25 31.22 -23.62
N ALA A 41 8.16 31.16 -22.86
CA ALA A 41 6.81 31.35 -23.40
C ALA A 41 6.65 32.71 -24.06
N SER A 42 7.19 33.77 -23.46
CA SER A 42 7.18 35.13 -24.03
C SER A 42 7.96 35.24 -25.35
N LEU A 43 9.10 34.55 -25.45
CA LEU A 43 9.93 34.54 -26.66
C LEU A 43 9.33 33.70 -27.77
N GLU A 44 8.69 32.56 -27.43
CA GLU A 44 7.93 31.73 -28.37
C GLU A 44 6.83 32.53 -29.06
N ILE A 45 6.07 33.31 -28.27
CA ILE A 45 5.02 34.20 -28.82
C ILE A 45 5.61 35.33 -29.65
N ARG A 46 6.65 36.00 -29.13
CA ARG A 46 7.21 37.19 -29.77
C ARG A 46 7.87 36.90 -31.10
N TYR A 47 8.56 35.77 -31.22
CA TYR A 47 9.37 35.42 -32.41
C TYR A 47 8.70 34.33 -33.27
N GLY A 48 7.52 33.83 -32.90
CA GLY A 48 6.82 32.75 -33.64
C GLY A 48 7.63 31.44 -33.68
N ILE A 49 8.46 31.19 -32.68
CA ILE A 49 9.31 29.99 -32.61
C ILE A 49 8.82 29.04 -31.55
N LYS A 50 9.16 27.76 -31.68
CA LYS A 50 8.96 26.75 -30.64
C LYS A 50 10.30 26.34 -30.03
N LEU A 51 10.41 26.45 -28.71
CA LEU A 51 11.57 26.01 -27.94
C LEU A 51 11.21 24.71 -27.24
N GLU A 52 11.61 23.60 -27.81
CA GLU A 52 11.28 22.28 -27.27
C GLU A 52 11.95 22.10 -25.90
N THR A 53 11.14 21.72 -24.93
CA THR A 53 11.64 21.23 -23.66
C THR A 53 11.91 19.74 -23.86
N HIS A 54 13.16 19.36 -23.87
CA HIS A 54 13.48 17.94 -23.77
C HIS A 54 13.00 17.53 -22.37
N GLY A 55 11.89 16.85 -22.28
CA GLY A 55 11.44 16.22 -21.05
C GLY A 55 12.64 15.47 -20.50
N SER A 56 12.94 15.64 -19.20
CA SER A 56 14.17 15.20 -18.54
C SER A 56 14.78 14.05 -19.32
N LEU A 57 16.01 14.23 -19.83
CA LEU A 57 16.76 13.20 -20.51
C LEU A 57 16.82 11.98 -19.58
N ARG A 58 15.75 11.23 -19.51
CA ARG A 58 15.81 9.83 -19.14
C ARG A 58 16.56 9.23 -20.31
N ASP A 59 17.86 9.07 -20.10
CA ASP A 59 18.71 8.30 -20.96
C ASP A 59 17.94 7.00 -21.25
N PRO A 60 17.48 6.76 -22.50
CA PRO A 60 16.79 5.53 -22.84
C PRO A 60 17.67 4.28 -22.63
N LYS A 61 18.97 4.47 -22.37
CA LYS A 61 19.93 3.43 -21.98
C LYS A 61 20.21 3.37 -20.48
N LYS A 62 19.62 4.22 -19.63
CA LYS A 62 19.62 3.92 -18.21
C LYS A 62 18.78 2.66 -18.04
N GLU A 63 19.48 1.56 -17.90
CA GLU A 63 18.93 0.28 -17.45
C GLU A 63 17.85 0.56 -16.41
N LYS A 64 16.68 -0.05 -16.62
CA LYS A 64 15.65 -0.08 -15.57
C LYS A 64 16.39 -0.44 -14.29
N PRO A 65 16.27 0.34 -13.20
CA PRO A 65 17.04 0.06 -12.00
C PRO A 65 16.88 -1.42 -11.69
N LYS A 66 18.01 -2.15 -11.62
CA LYS A 66 18.03 -3.58 -11.27
C LYS A 66 17.10 -3.70 -10.07
N LYS A 67 16.08 -4.58 -10.17
CA LYS A 67 15.14 -4.82 -9.08
C LYS A 67 15.99 -5.01 -7.84
N ARG A 68 15.92 -4.07 -6.91
CA ARG A 68 16.65 -4.14 -5.66
C ARG A 68 15.99 -5.28 -4.88
N GLU A 69 16.59 -6.45 -4.90
CA GLU A 69 16.20 -7.55 -4.03
C GLU A 69 16.49 -7.08 -2.61
N LEU A 70 15.44 -6.78 -1.88
CA LEU A 70 15.54 -6.66 -0.45
C LEU A 70 15.77 -8.07 0.07
N ALA A 71 16.79 -8.27 0.89
CA ALA A 71 17.41 -9.55 1.18
C ALA A 71 16.47 -10.70 1.64
N ALA A 72 15.27 -10.40 2.13
CA ALA A 72 14.33 -11.40 2.62
C ALA A 72 13.03 -11.50 1.83
N HIS A 73 12.57 -10.44 1.17
CA HIS A 73 11.23 -10.38 0.58
C HIS A 73 11.24 -9.87 -0.86
N ASN A 74 10.36 -10.42 -1.70
CA ASN A 74 10.21 -9.94 -3.06
C ASN A 74 9.63 -8.52 -3.08
N VAL A 75 10.18 -7.66 -3.94
CA VAL A 75 9.67 -6.29 -4.09
C VAL A 75 8.28 -6.31 -4.69
N ARG A 76 8.06 -7.13 -5.71
CA ARG A 76 6.79 -7.24 -6.44
C ARG A 76 6.50 -8.70 -6.78
N ARG A 77 5.25 -9.10 -6.52
CA ARG A 77 4.66 -10.34 -7.06
C ARG A 77 3.42 -9.98 -7.87
N GLY A 78 2.84 -10.94 -8.55
CA GLY A 78 1.58 -10.73 -9.24
C GLY A 78 1.07 -11.98 -9.92
N ILE A 79 -0.16 -11.88 -10.39
CA ILE A 79 -0.87 -12.89 -11.15
C ILE A 79 -1.44 -12.26 -12.42
N ASP A 80 -1.54 -13.03 -13.48
CA ASP A 80 -2.27 -12.66 -14.67
C ASP A 80 -3.77 -12.54 -14.35
N VAL A 81 -4.39 -11.45 -14.74
CA VAL A 81 -5.79 -11.18 -14.44
C VAL A 81 -6.74 -12.23 -15.03
N ASP A 82 -6.37 -12.85 -16.16
CA ASP A 82 -7.15 -13.92 -16.79
C ASP A 82 -7.20 -15.20 -15.96
N LYS A 83 -6.28 -15.36 -15.01
CA LYS A 83 -6.19 -16.51 -14.09
C LYS A 83 -6.94 -16.32 -12.80
N VAL A 84 -7.51 -15.15 -12.55
CA VAL A 84 -8.16 -14.83 -11.30
C VAL A 84 -9.53 -14.20 -11.51
N LYS A 85 -10.53 -14.69 -10.79
CA LYS A 85 -11.89 -14.13 -10.80
C LYS A 85 -12.28 -13.54 -9.46
N ARG A 86 -11.73 -14.03 -8.36
CA ARG A 86 -12.12 -13.66 -7.00
C ARG A 86 -10.91 -13.58 -6.10
N VAL A 87 -10.79 -12.45 -5.40
CA VAL A 87 -9.71 -12.17 -4.46
C VAL A 87 -10.32 -11.63 -3.17
N ILE A 88 -9.84 -12.09 -2.03
CA ILE A 88 -10.13 -11.48 -0.74
C ILE A 88 -8.89 -10.72 -0.28
N VAL A 89 -9.09 -9.48 0.20
CA VAL A 89 -8.02 -8.64 0.75
C VAL A 89 -8.42 -8.19 2.13
N PHE A 90 -7.63 -8.56 3.13
CA PHE A 90 -7.75 -8.09 4.51
C PHE A 90 -6.44 -7.48 4.98
N SER A 91 -6.45 -6.64 6.00
CA SER A 91 -5.27 -6.00 6.55
C SER A 91 -5.41 -5.66 8.03
N ASP A 92 -4.33 -5.16 8.62
CA ASP A 92 -4.33 -4.52 9.93
C ASP A 92 -5.02 -5.43 10.98
N ALA A 93 -4.64 -6.69 10.98
CA ALA A 93 -5.21 -7.69 11.86
C ALA A 93 -4.65 -7.58 13.27
N HIS A 94 -3.38 -7.18 13.43
CA HIS A 94 -2.72 -7.07 14.73
C HIS A 94 -3.07 -8.24 15.64
N PHE A 95 -2.90 -9.47 15.13
CA PHE A 95 -3.39 -10.68 15.75
C PHE A 95 -2.94 -10.84 17.18
N THR A 96 -3.92 -11.04 18.05
CA THR A 96 -3.75 -11.35 19.47
C THR A 96 -4.24 -12.78 19.74
N ASP A 97 -4.35 -13.17 20.99
CA ASP A 97 -4.98 -14.45 21.42
C ASP A 97 -6.52 -14.45 21.28
N THR A 98 -7.11 -13.27 21.04
CA THR A 98 -8.55 -13.11 20.81
C THR A 98 -8.89 -13.20 19.33
N THR A 99 -10.02 -13.82 19.02
CA THR A 99 -10.55 -13.95 17.65
C THR A 99 -11.69 -12.96 17.44
N THR A 100 -11.48 -11.96 16.57
CA THR A 100 -12.47 -10.92 16.28
C THR A 100 -13.61 -11.42 15.39
N THR A 101 -14.73 -10.71 15.41
CA THR A 101 -15.89 -10.95 14.52
C THR A 101 -15.49 -10.82 13.06
N ALA A 102 -14.67 -9.82 12.70
CA ALA A 102 -14.17 -9.68 11.34
C ALA A 102 -13.37 -10.91 10.88
N PHE A 103 -12.55 -11.51 11.75
CA PHE A 103 -11.80 -12.70 11.38
C PHE A 103 -12.73 -13.92 11.18
N LYS A 104 -13.73 -14.12 12.03
CA LYS A 104 -14.71 -15.19 11.85
C LYS A 104 -15.52 -14.99 10.56
N ALA A 105 -15.98 -13.76 10.29
CA ALA A 105 -16.63 -13.41 9.02
C ALA A 105 -15.73 -13.69 7.82
N LEU A 106 -14.43 -13.41 7.92
CA LEU A 106 -13.45 -13.72 6.87
C LEU A 106 -13.43 -15.23 6.56
N LEU A 107 -13.43 -16.10 7.58
CA LEU A 107 -13.44 -17.54 7.37
C LEU A 107 -14.75 -18.04 6.71
N ILE A 108 -15.89 -17.45 7.07
CA ILE A 108 -17.18 -17.71 6.41
C ILE A 108 -17.10 -17.32 4.94
N MET A 109 -16.64 -16.09 4.66
CA MET A 109 -16.58 -15.58 3.29
C MET A 109 -15.54 -16.31 2.43
N ILE A 110 -14.45 -16.83 2.99
CA ILE A 110 -13.51 -17.69 2.27
C ILE A 110 -14.22 -18.95 1.74
N LYS A 111 -15.07 -19.57 2.55
CA LYS A 111 -15.83 -20.77 2.15
C LYS A 111 -16.88 -20.47 1.08
N GLU A 112 -17.59 -19.36 1.22
CA GLU A 112 -18.67 -18.97 0.31
C GLU A 112 -18.16 -18.39 -1.00
N PHE A 113 -17.23 -17.45 -0.92
CA PHE A 113 -16.72 -16.73 -2.08
C PHE A 113 -15.72 -17.56 -2.90
N LYS A 114 -15.05 -18.53 -2.28
CA LYS A 114 -14.06 -19.44 -2.89
C LYS A 114 -13.00 -18.67 -3.72
N PRO A 115 -12.19 -17.81 -3.10
CA PRO A 115 -11.20 -16.98 -3.79
C PRO A 115 -10.09 -17.83 -4.38
N GLN A 116 -9.50 -17.37 -5.51
CA GLN A 116 -8.27 -17.91 -6.05
C GLN A 116 -7.02 -17.32 -5.37
N VAL A 117 -7.14 -16.14 -4.78
CA VAL A 117 -6.07 -15.47 -4.04
C VAL A 117 -6.63 -14.87 -2.76
N ILE A 118 -5.94 -15.07 -1.66
CA ILE A 118 -6.21 -14.38 -0.38
C ILE A 118 -4.96 -13.54 -0.08
N ILE A 119 -5.18 -12.25 0.17
CA ILE A 119 -4.10 -11.29 0.44
C ILE A 119 -4.23 -10.76 1.85
N CYS A 120 -3.26 -11.07 2.69
CA CYS A 120 -2.98 -10.34 3.92
C CYS A 120 -2.25 -9.05 3.53
N ASN A 121 -2.94 -7.93 3.54
CA ASN A 121 -2.38 -6.65 3.10
C ASN A 121 -1.69 -5.90 4.25
N GLY A 122 -0.83 -6.61 4.98
CA GLY A 122 0.07 -6.08 6.00
C GLY A 122 -0.52 -5.92 7.38
N ASP A 123 0.38 -5.72 8.32
CA ASP A 123 0.13 -5.53 9.75
C ASP A 123 -0.72 -6.67 10.35
N ALA A 124 -0.35 -7.93 10.01
CA ALA A 124 -0.86 -9.11 10.69
C ALA A 124 -0.13 -9.35 12.02
N PHE A 125 1.20 -9.22 12.01
CA PHE A 125 2.04 -9.21 13.20
C PHE A 125 2.16 -7.78 13.72
N ASP A 126 1.93 -7.56 15.04
CA ASP A 126 1.97 -6.21 15.60
C ASP A 126 3.37 -5.76 16.02
N GLY A 127 4.12 -6.61 16.70
CA GLY A 127 5.44 -6.28 17.22
C GLY A 127 5.39 -5.16 18.28
N GLN A 128 4.43 -5.21 19.19
CA GLN A 128 4.23 -4.16 20.21
C GLN A 128 5.47 -3.91 21.06
N ILE A 129 6.11 -4.97 21.54
CA ILE A 129 7.31 -4.85 22.37
C ILE A 129 8.52 -4.33 21.59
N LEU A 130 8.51 -4.44 20.27
CA LEU A 130 9.55 -3.94 19.36
C LEU A 130 9.30 -2.50 18.90
N SER A 131 8.20 -1.89 19.35
CA SER A 131 7.85 -0.53 19.00
C SER A 131 8.89 0.47 19.50
N ARG A 132 9.23 1.45 18.66
CA ARG A 132 10.07 2.59 19.05
C ARG A 132 9.32 3.66 19.85
N PHE A 133 7.99 3.56 19.89
CA PHE A 133 7.16 4.52 20.62
C PHE A 133 7.07 4.09 22.09
N PRO A 134 7.09 5.04 23.04
CA PRO A 134 6.95 4.74 24.44
C PRO A 134 5.59 4.11 24.74
N SER A 135 5.54 3.28 25.79
CA SER A 135 4.25 2.81 26.32
C SER A 135 3.55 3.97 27.02
N ILE A 136 2.23 4.04 26.89
CA ILE A 136 1.39 5.06 27.55
C ILE A 136 0.85 4.59 28.90
N ASN A 137 0.91 3.29 29.16
CA ASN A 137 0.45 2.67 30.39
C ASN A 137 1.42 1.60 30.89
N TYR A 138 1.12 0.99 32.05
CA TYR A 138 1.90 -0.10 32.65
C TYR A 138 1.49 -1.51 32.17
N ASP A 139 0.65 -1.63 31.15
CA ASP A 139 0.21 -2.93 30.64
C ASP A 139 1.37 -3.76 30.12
N GLN A 140 1.33 -5.03 30.45
CA GLN A 140 2.31 -5.99 29.97
C GLN A 140 2.07 -6.25 28.49
N LYS A 141 2.98 -5.77 27.66
CA LYS A 141 2.97 -6.09 26.22
C LYS A 141 3.30 -7.57 26.01
N PRO A 142 2.64 -8.23 25.05
CA PRO A 142 3.00 -9.58 24.68
C PRO A 142 4.46 -9.62 24.19
N ASN A 143 5.16 -10.69 24.50
CA ASN A 143 6.48 -10.89 23.93
C ASN A 143 6.39 -11.40 22.49
N VAL A 144 7.49 -11.31 21.73
CA VAL A 144 7.54 -11.68 20.31
C VAL A 144 7.01 -13.10 20.05
N LEU A 145 7.31 -14.07 20.93
CA LEU A 145 6.86 -15.45 20.79
C LEU A 145 5.33 -15.57 20.93
N GLN A 146 4.73 -14.82 21.85
CA GLN A 146 3.28 -14.79 22.03
C GLN A 146 2.59 -14.20 20.78
N GLU A 147 3.09 -13.09 20.26
CA GLU A 147 2.57 -12.48 19.03
C GLU A 147 2.74 -13.40 17.81
N LEU A 148 3.91 -14.04 17.64
CA LEU A 148 4.12 -15.00 16.56
C LEU A 148 3.17 -16.21 16.65
N LYS A 149 2.89 -16.71 17.87
CA LYS A 149 1.93 -17.80 18.09
C LYS A 149 0.51 -17.39 17.75
N ALA A 150 0.07 -16.21 18.18
CA ALA A 150 -1.24 -15.66 17.86
C ALA A 150 -1.43 -15.46 16.34
N CYS A 151 -0.44 -14.83 15.70
CA CYS A 151 -0.43 -14.65 14.26
C CYS A 151 -0.47 -15.99 13.50
N ARG A 152 0.31 -16.99 13.95
CA ARG A 152 0.32 -18.33 13.36
C ARG A 152 -1.04 -19.02 13.50
N TYR A 153 -1.64 -18.97 14.68
CA TYR A 153 -2.95 -19.58 14.91
C TYR A 153 -3.99 -19.08 13.88
N HIS A 154 -4.11 -17.77 13.71
CA HIS A 154 -5.09 -17.18 12.79
C HIS A 154 -4.76 -17.45 11.32
N LEU A 155 -3.49 -17.31 10.93
CA LEU A 155 -3.08 -17.56 9.55
C LEU A 155 -3.20 -19.04 9.17
N ASP A 156 -2.93 -19.96 10.09
CA ASP A 156 -3.15 -21.41 9.88
C ASP A 156 -4.64 -21.73 9.72
N GLU A 157 -5.55 -21.04 10.44
CA GLU A 157 -6.98 -21.17 10.22
C GLU A 157 -7.38 -20.77 8.78
N ILE A 158 -6.80 -19.69 8.25
CA ILE A 158 -7.03 -19.35 6.84
C ILE A 158 -6.51 -20.46 5.90
N VAL A 159 -5.32 -21.01 6.17
CA VAL A 159 -4.77 -22.14 5.40
C VAL A 159 -5.70 -23.35 5.38
N LYS A 160 -6.34 -23.67 6.51
CA LYS A 160 -7.30 -24.80 6.61
C LYS A 160 -8.59 -24.55 5.83
N HIS A 161 -9.03 -23.30 5.74
CA HIS A 161 -10.33 -22.94 5.15
C HIS A 161 -10.24 -22.54 3.67
N LYS A 162 -9.05 -22.24 3.15
CA LYS A 162 -8.88 -21.81 1.77
C LYS A 162 -9.26 -22.90 0.76
N PRO A 163 -9.80 -22.55 -0.41
CA PRO A 163 -10.01 -23.52 -1.48
C PRO A 163 -8.70 -24.16 -1.97
N PRO A 164 -8.75 -25.38 -2.50
CA PRO A 164 -7.61 -26.00 -3.17
C PRO A 164 -7.08 -25.08 -4.27
N GLY A 165 -5.75 -24.94 -4.37
CA GLY A 165 -5.10 -24.10 -5.37
C GLY A 165 -5.14 -22.59 -5.08
N CYS A 166 -5.82 -22.15 -4.02
CA CYS A 166 -5.82 -20.74 -3.61
C CYS A 166 -4.44 -20.30 -3.15
N GLU A 167 -3.95 -19.19 -3.73
CA GLU A 167 -2.67 -18.59 -3.33
C GLU A 167 -2.84 -17.72 -2.09
N LEU A 168 -1.83 -17.77 -1.21
CA LEU A 168 -1.73 -16.94 -0.02
C LEU A 168 -0.61 -15.93 -0.20
N ILE A 169 -0.96 -14.65 -0.14
CA ILE A 169 -0.03 -13.54 -0.35
C ILE A 169 0.00 -12.67 0.91
N TRP A 170 1.18 -12.25 1.30
CA TRP A 170 1.35 -11.27 2.38
C TRP A 170 2.13 -10.06 1.86
N THR A 171 1.44 -8.94 1.64
CA THR A 171 2.10 -7.66 1.37
C THR A 171 2.49 -7.02 2.69
N LEU A 172 3.79 -6.88 2.93
CA LEU A 172 4.32 -6.53 4.25
C LEU A 172 3.95 -5.11 4.67
N GLY A 173 3.48 -5.00 5.91
CA GLY A 173 3.18 -3.74 6.58
C GLY A 173 4.35 -3.21 7.43
N ASN A 174 4.14 -2.07 8.03
CA ASN A 174 5.17 -1.45 8.88
C ASN A 174 5.30 -2.13 10.24
N HIS A 175 4.24 -2.74 10.76
CA HIS A 175 4.29 -3.52 11.99
C HIS A 175 4.96 -4.87 11.75
N ASP A 176 4.63 -5.57 10.67
CA ASP A 176 5.30 -6.80 10.27
C ASP A 176 6.82 -6.64 10.24
N MET A 177 7.27 -5.51 9.70
CA MET A 177 8.70 -5.22 9.56
C MET A 177 9.40 -4.83 10.85
N ARG A 178 8.67 -4.60 11.96
CA ARG A 178 9.30 -4.34 13.27
C ARG A 178 10.22 -5.50 13.69
N TYR A 179 9.78 -6.73 13.45
CA TYR A 179 10.53 -7.93 13.78
C TYR A 179 11.90 -7.95 13.09
N GLU A 180 11.92 -7.93 11.78
CA GLU A 180 13.18 -7.99 11.03
C GLU A 180 14.02 -6.71 11.19
N SER A 181 13.36 -5.55 11.23
CA SER A 181 14.05 -4.28 11.41
C SER A 181 14.78 -4.21 12.74
N TRP A 182 14.16 -4.70 13.82
CA TRP A 182 14.80 -4.76 15.13
C TRP A 182 16.01 -5.68 15.11
N LEU A 183 15.89 -6.88 14.56
CA LEU A 183 16.99 -7.86 14.46
C LEU A 183 18.16 -7.31 13.65
N VAL A 184 17.91 -6.77 12.47
CA VAL A 184 18.95 -6.19 11.60
C VAL A 184 19.73 -5.06 12.29
N ASN A 185 19.05 -4.26 13.11
CA ASN A 185 19.69 -3.13 13.80
C ASN A 185 20.38 -3.51 15.12
N LYS A 186 19.97 -4.60 15.77
CA LYS A 186 20.49 -4.99 17.08
C LYS A 186 21.46 -6.15 17.04
N VAL A 187 21.25 -7.08 16.11
CA VAL A 187 22.05 -8.30 15.98
C VAL A 187 22.34 -8.63 14.50
N PRO A 188 22.97 -7.69 13.76
CA PRO A 188 23.22 -7.86 12.33
C PRO A 188 24.07 -9.08 11.97
N GLU A 189 24.87 -9.58 12.90
CA GLU A 189 25.71 -10.77 12.76
C GLU A 189 24.90 -12.06 12.59
N TYR A 190 23.60 -12.05 12.92
CA TYR A 190 22.71 -13.19 12.72
C TYR A 190 22.03 -13.18 11.34
N SER A 191 22.53 -12.40 10.41
CA SER A 191 22.00 -12.36 9.04
C SER A 191 22.03 -13.75 8.41
N GLY A 192 20.89 -14.19 7.88
CA GLY A 192 20.75 -15.49 7.23
C GLY A 192 20.47 -16.68 8.16
N VAL A 193 20.38 -16.45 9.48
CA VAL A 193 19.94 -17.49 10.41
C VAL A 193 18.43 -17.70 10.25
N ASP A 194 18.02 -18.96 10.12
CA ASP A 194 16.61 -19.34 10.04
C ASP A 194 15.83 -18.86 11.26
N GLY A 195 14.58 -18.44 11.02
CA GLY A 195 13.71 -17.89 12.06
C GLY A 195 13.87 -16.39 12.32
N PHE A 196 14.86 -15.71 11.73
CA PHE A 196 15.04 -14.25 11.87
C PHE A 196 14.36 -13.44 10.75
N SER A 197 13.51 -14.09 9.95
CA SER A 197 12.63 -13.45 8.99
C SER A 197 11.23 -14.04 9.09
N LEU A 198 10.18 -13.22 8.94
CA LEU A 198 8.79 -13.65 9.04
C LEU A 198 8.45 -14.80 8.06
N LYS A 199 9.05 -14.83 6.88
CA LYS A 199 8.84 -15.91 5.91
C LYS A 199 9.17 -17.31 6.44
N TYR A 200 10.06 -17.45 7.41
CA TYR A 200 10.39 -18.74 8.04
C TYR A 200 9.32 -19.19 9.02
N HIS A 201 8.61 -18.22 9.61
CA HIS A 201 7.51 -18.51 10.53
C HIS A 201 6.20 -18.82 9.79
N PHE A 202 6.04 -18.34 8.54
CA PHE A 202 4.81 -18.43 7.76
C PHE A 202 5.10 -18.90 6.33
N PRO A 203 5.61 -20.14 6.13
CA PRO A 203 6.10 -20.61 4.83
C PRO A 203 5.01 -20.75 3.76
N GLU A 204 3.73 -20.88 4.14
CA GLU A 204 2.59 -20.93 3.23
C GLU A 204 2.29 -19.58 2.58
N TRP A 205 2.74 -18.47 3.19
CA TRP A 205 2.47 -17.12 2.76
C TRP A 205 3.63 -16.56 1.92
N LYS A 206 3.32 -16.19 0.69
CA LYS A 206 4.31 -15.59 -0.22
C LYS A 206 4.47 -14.10 0.08
N THR A 207 5.51 -13.70 0.76
CA THR A 207 5.76 -12.30 1.14
C THR A 207 6.19 -11.43 -0.06
N CYS A 208 5.76 -10.16 -0.06
CA CYS A 208 6.19 -9.13 -1.01
C CYS A 208 5.86 -7.71 -0.48
N TRP A 209 6.33 -6.66 -1.16
CA TRP A 209 5.95 -5.28 -0.86
C TRP A 209 4.72 -4.81 -1.64
N SER A 210 4.45 -5.41 -2.79
CA SER A 210 3.24 -5.17 -3.56
C SER A 210 2.86 -6.40 -4.35
N TYR A 211 1.55 -6.63 -4.49
CA TYR A 211 0.99 -7.68 -5.32
C TYR A 211 0.16 -7.07 -6.44
N TRP A 212 0.37 -7.54 -7.66
CA TRP A 212 -0.31 -7.03 -8.84
C TRP A 212 -1.25 -8.08 -9.41
N ILE A 213 -2.45 -7.64 -9.75
CA ILE A 213 -3.44 -8.44 -10.47
C ILE A 213 -3.56 -7.81 -11.85
N GLY A 214 -3.03 -8.48 -12.87
CA GLY A 214 -2.83 -7.86 -14.17
C GLY A 214 -1.87 -6.68 -14.12
N GLU A 215 -2.10 -5.69 -14.97
CA GLU A 215 -1.25 -4.51 -15.10
C GLU A 215 -1.83 -3.26 -14.42
N ASP A 216 -3.11 -3.27 -14.11
CA ASP A 216 -3.89 -2.12 -13.66
C ASP A 216 -4.39 -2.17 -12.21
N THR A 217 -4.13 -3.25 -11.48
CA THR A 217 -4.60 -3.41 -10.11
C THR A 217 -3.46 -3.78 -9.17
N VAL A 218 -3.22 -2.95 -8.16
CA VAL A 218 -2.13 -3.15 -7.18
C VAL A 218 -2.65 -3.18 -5.75
N VAL A 219 -2.20 -4.18 -5.00
CA VAL A 219 -2.41 -4.31 -3.55
C VAL A 219 -1.08 -4.06 -2.86
N LYS A 220 -1.07 -3.17 -1.89
CA LYS A 220 0.10 -2.87 -1.04
C LYS A 220 -0.37 -2.28 0.28
N HIS A 221 0.34 -2.57 1.35
CA HIS A 221 -0.09 -2.12 2.67
C HIS A 221 -0.18 -0.58 2.75
N ARG A 222 0.91 0.10 2.44
CA ARG A 222 1.01 1.57 2.62
C ARG A 222 1.47 2.27 1.35
N HIS A 223 0.79 3.38 1.02
CA HIS A 223 1.27 4.33 0.03
C HIS A 223 1.26 5.75 0.61
N ARG A 224 0.08 6.36 0.79
CA ARG A 224 -0.13 7.58 1.56
C ARG A 224 -1.07 7.27 2.72
N SER A 225 -0.99 8.04 3.79
CA SER A 225 -1.81 7.89 4.99
C SER A 225 -2.85 9.00 5.09
N GLY A 226 -3.82 8.84 5.99
CA GLY A 226 -4.88 9.80 6.28
C GLY A 226 -6.28 9.32 5.87
N ARG A 227 -7.30 10.03 6.32
CA ARG A 227 -8.73 9.68 6.09
C ARG A 227 -9.07 9.50 4.61
N ALA A 228 -8.57 10.39 3.78
CA ALA A 228 -8.79 10.38 2.33
C ALA A 228 -7.72 9.56 1.57
N ALA A 229 -7.04 8.61 2.23
CA ALA A 229 -5.95 7.86 1.61
C ALA A 229 -6.40 7.10 0.35
N GLY A 230 -7.61 6.54 0.33
CA GLY A 230 -8.16 5.89 -0.86
C GLY A 230 -8.12 6.82 -2.09
N TYR A 231 -8.66 8.02 -1.95
CA TYR A 231 -8.68 9.01 -3.02
C TYR A 231 -7.27 9.53 -3.40
N THR A 232 -6.47 9.91 -2.41
CA THR A 232 -5.12 10.46 -2.66
C THR A 232 -4.15 9.43 -3.21
N ASN A 233 -4.31 8.17 -2.83
CA ASN A 233 -3.55 7.05 -3.37
C ASN A 233 -3.93 6.78 -4.83
N LEU A 234 -5.21 6.82 -5.14
CA LEU A 234 -5.72 6.64 -6.50
C LEU A 234 -5.22 7.75 -7.43
N LEU A 235 -5.27 9.01 -7.01
CA LEU A 235 -4.68 10.13 -7.76
C LEU A 235 -3.18 9.95 -8.02
N ALA A 236 -2.45 9.42 -7.03
CA ALA A 236 -1.01 9.19 -7.17
C ALA A 236 -0.67 7.94 -8.00
N ALA A 237 -1.55 6.95 -8.03
CA ALA A 237 -1.40 5.73 -8.82
C ALA A 237 -1.72 5.95 -10.31
N GLY A 238 -2.46 7.01 -10.65
CA GLY A 238 -2.89 7.29 -12.02
C GLY A 238 -3.93 6.27 -12.49
N ASN A 239 -3.72 5.67 -13.65
CA ASN A 239 -4.64 4.69 -14.24
C ASN A 239 -4.43 3.29 -13.64
N THR A 240 -4.55 3.17 -12.32
CA THR A 240 -4.30 1.93 -11.60
C THR A 240 -5.24 1.84 -10.40
N ASN A 241 -6.00 0.76 -10.28
CA ASN A 241 -6.72 0.44 -9.07
C ASN A 241 -5.72 0.23 -7.94
N ILE A 242 -5.92 0.87 -6.81
CA ILE A 242 -4.99 0.76 -5.68
C ILE A 242 -5.72 0.37 -4.40
N ILE A 243 -5.31 -0.74 -3.82
CA ILE A 243 -5.87 -1.28 -2.59
C ILE A 243 -4.82 -1.14 -1.48
N THR A 244 -5.20 -0.44 -0.40
CA THR A 244 -4.30 -0.16 0.73
C THR A 244 -4.93 -0.52 2.06
N GLY A 245 -4.09 -0.90 3.04
CA GLY A 245 -4.39 -1.01 4.46
C GLY A 245 -3.89 0.20 5.25
N HIS A 246 -3.31 -0.04 6.42
CA HIS A 246 -2.58 0.91 7.26
C HIS A 246 -3.42 2.00 7.95
N THR A 247 -4.52 2.41 7.36
CA THR A 247 -5.35 3.52 7.86
C THR A 247 -6.51 3.05 8.72
N HIS A 248 -6.79 1.74 8.75
CA HIS A 248 -7.94 1.09 9.38
C HIS A 248 -9.30 1.60 8.88
N VAL A 249 -9.31 2.47 7.87
CA VAL A 249 -10.53 2.98 7.24
C VAL A 249 -11.03 1.95 6.22
N LEU A 250 -12.31 1.62 6.24
CA LEU A 250 -12.97 0.81 5.23
C LEU A 250 -13.69 1.75 4.26
N ALA A 251 -13.14 1.90 3.05
CA ALA A 251 -13.69 2.84 2.06
C ALA A 251 -13.34 2.43 0.63
N CYS A 252 -14.20 2.81 -0.31
CA CYS A 252 -14.01 2.60 -1.73
C CYS A 252 -14.40 3.88 -2.49
N GLN A 253 -13.50 4.41 -3.32
CA GLN A 253 -13.72 5.66 -4.04
C GLN A 253 -13.33 5.49 -5.51
N PRO A 254 -14.24 5.76 -6.47
CA PRO A 254 -13.94 5.75 -7.88
C PRO A 254 -13.39 7.10 -8.36
N ILE A 255 -12.52 7.04 -9.37
CA ILE A 255 -12.18 8.19 -10.23
C ILE A 255 -12.30 7.73 -11.68
N SER A 256 -13.01 8.52 -12.48
CA SER A 256 -13.15 8.27 -13.91
C SER A 256 -12.38 9.31 -14.73
N ASN A 257 -11.75 8.84 -15.80
CA ASN A 257 -11.09 9.66 -16.80
C ASN A 257 -11.35 9.09 -18.20
N TYR A 258 -10.71 9.62 -19.24
CA TYR A 258 -10.90 9.16 -20.62
C TYR A 258 -10.44 7.71 -20.89
N GLN A 259 -9.63 7.10 -20.00
CA GLN A 259 -9.17 5.72 -20.12
C GLN A 259 -10.03 4.73 -19.34
N GLY A 260 -10.88 5.20 -18.42
CA GLY A 260 -11.74 4.31 -17.65
C GLY A 260 -12.03 4.79 -16.23
N THR A 261 -12.60 3.88 -15.44
CA THR A 261 -12.85 4.08 -14.02
C THR A 261 -11.89 3.23 -13.21
N TYR A 262 -11.22 3.84 -12.26
CA TYR A 262 -10.26 3.22 -11.35
C TYR A 262 -10.70 3.42 -9.90
N TRP A 263 -10.29 2.53 -9.03
CA TRP A 263 -10.74 2.46 -7.65
C TRP A 263 -9.61 2.65 -6.66
N GLY A 264 -9.81 3.56 -5.71
CA GLY A 264 -8.97 3.70 -4.51
C GLY A 264 -9.68 3.05 -3.32
N ILE A 265 -9.09 1.96 -2.79
CA ILE A 265 -9.73 1.12 -1.79
C ILE A 265 -8.88 1.10 -0.53
N GLN A 266 -9.53 1.30 0.61
CA GLN A 266 -8.97 1.11 1.94
C GLN A 266 -9.68 -0.09 2.58
N THR A 267 -8.92 -1.07 3.06
CA THR A 267 -9.43 -2.40 3.42
C THR A 267 -10.04 -2.52 4.81
N GLY A 268 -10.07 -1.44 5.60
CA GLY A 268 -10.44 -1.55 7.00
C GLY A 268 -9.35 -2.22 7.84
N CYS A 269 -9.73 -2.84 8.92
CA CYS A 269 -8.86 -3.67 9.76
C CYS A 269 -9.58 -4.95 10.20
N LEU A 270 -8.86 -6.05 10.44
CA LEU A 270 -9.43 -7.22 11.12
C LEU A 270 -9.42 -7.10 12.63
N ALA A 271 -8.62 -6.18 13.17
CA ALA A 271 -8.60 -5.88 14.59
C ALA A 271 -9.92 -5.22 15.02
N ASP A 272 -10.28 -5.38 16.28
CA ASP A 272 -11.33 -4.58 16.91
C ASP A 272 -10.81 -3.16 17.20
N PRO A 273 -11.39 -2.10 16.59
CA PRO A 273 -10.98 -0.72 16.84
C PRO A 273 -11.09 -0.25 18.29
N MET A 274 -11.87 -0.97 19.10
CA MET A 274 -12.05 -0.69 20.53
C MET A 274 -11.10 -1.49 21.41
N SER A 275 -10.23 -2.31 20.83
CA SER A 275 -9.24 -3.09 21.58
C SER A 275 -8.30 -2.17 22.39
N PRO A 276 -7.88 -2.60 23.60
CA PRO A 276 -6.88 -1.89 24.40
C PRO A 276 -5.56 -1.61 23.65
N SER A 277 -5.21 -2.42 22.66
CA SER A 277 -4.03 -2.18 21.82
C SER A 277 -4.03 -0.82 21.11
N PHE A 278 -5.18 -0.18 21.00
CA PHE A 278 -5.38 1.12 20.32
C PHE A 278 -5.67 2.28 21.27
N GLU A 279 -5.41 2.13 22.56
CA GLU A 279 -5.58 3.21 23.56
C GLU A 279 -4.74 4.46 23.26
N TYR A 280 -3.67 4.32 22.49
CA TYR A 280 -2.84 5.45 22.05
C TYR A 280 -3.61 6.48 21.18
N CYS A 281 -4.80 6.13 20.70
CA CYS A 281 -5.68 7.04 19.98
C CYS A 281 -6.54 7.92 20.90
N GLU A 282 -6.43 7.72 22.23
CA GLU A 282 -7.18 8.46 23.24
C GLU A 282 -8.71 8.38 23.00
N ASP A 283 -9.44 9.45 23.25
CA ASP A 283 -10.90 9.56 23.06
C ASP A 283 -11.32 10.15 21.70
N GLY A 284 -10.36 10.38 20.81
CA GLY A 284 -10.62 10.94 19.48
C GLY A 284 -11.55 10.07 18.63
N PRO A 285 -12.49 10.66 17.86
CA PRO A 285 -13.34 9.88 16.96
C PRO A 285 -12.51 9.19 15.89
N LYS A 286 -12.65 7.87 15.80
CA LYS A 286 -11.94 7.02 14.83
C LYS A 286 -12.86 6.77 13.63
N ASP A 287 -12.34 6.99 12.41
CA ASP A 287 -13.02 6.55 11.17
C ASP A 287 -12.72 5.06 10.85
N TRP A 288 -12.15 4.35 11.80
CA TRP A 288 -11.78 2.96 11.67
C TRP A 288 -13.00 2.06 11.60
N ARG A 289 -12.91 1.02 10.79
CA ARG A 289 -13.96 0.02 10.65
C ARG A 289 -13.35 -1.37 10.59
N SER A 290 -13.85 -2.24 11.43
CA SER A 290 -13.53 -3.66 11.39
C SER A 290 -14.19 -4.28 10.17
N GLY A 291 -13.39 -4.94 9.33
CA GLY A 291 -13.87 -5.50 8.08
C GLY A 291 -12.77 -5.80 7.06
N PHE A 292 -13.18 -6.13 5.84
CA PHE A 292 -12.28 -6.48 4.73
C PHE A 292 -12.99 -6.32 3.39
N VAL A 293 -12.28 -6.58 2.28
CA VAL A 293 -12.76 -6.33 0.91
C VAL A 293 -12.69 -7.59 0.06
N MET A 294 -13.72 -7.80 -0.76
CA MET A 294 -13.75 -8.81 -1.82
C MET A 294 -13.70 -8.15 -3.19
N LEU A 295 -12.80 -8.64 -4.04
CA LEU A 295 -12.62 -8.16 -5.41
C LEU A 295 -13.06 -9.26 -6.38
N SER A 296 -13.87 -8.86 -7.35
CA SER A 296 -14.30 -9.72 -8.46
C SER A 296 -13.74 -9.18 -9.77
N PHE A 297 -13.35 -10.09 -10.66
CA PHE A 297 -12.81 -9.76 -11.97
C PHE A 297 -13.63 -10.47 -13.06
N ASP A 298 -13.95 -9.75 -14.11
CA ASP A 298 -14.58 -10.29 -15.31
C ASP A 298 -13.91 -9.75 -16.57
N GLN A 299 -13.56 -10.63 -17.48
CA GLN A 299 -12.87 -10.32 -18.73
C GLN A 299 -11.68 -9.38 -18.54
N GLY A 300 -10.86 -9.66 -17.52
CA GLY A 300 -9.66 -8.89 -17.23
C GLY A 300 -9.90 -7.56 -16.50
N ARG A 301 -11.15 -7.21 -16.15
CA ARG A 301 -11.51 -5.96 -15.50
C ARG A 301 -11.98 -6.20 -14.07
N MET A 302 -11.48 -5.39 -13.12
CA MET A 302 -12.02 -5.36 -11.76
C MET A 302 -13.43 -4.78 -11.76
N LEU A 303 -14.36 -5.50 -11.16
CA LEU A 303 -15.73 -5.05 -10.92
C LEU A 303 -15.77 -4.15 -9.67
N MET A 304 -16.95 -3.57 -9.39
CA MET A 304 -17.14 -2.80 -8.15
C MET A 304 -16.78 -3.66 -6.92
N PRO A 305 -15.88 -3.20 -6.05
CA PRO A 305 -15.50 -3.94 -4.85
C PRO A 305 -16.67 -4.13 -3.89
N GLU A 306 -16.70 -5.26 -3.22
CA GLU A 306 -17.66 -5.56 -2.15
C GLU A 306 -16.95 -5.45 -0.82
N MET A 307 -17.55 -4.75 0.13
CA MET A 307 -17.04 -4.56 1.49
C MET A 307 -17.85 -5.37 2.49
N ILE A 308 -17.16 -5.98 3.42
CA ILE A 308 -17.73 -6.63 4.60
C ILE A 308 -17.36 -5.77 5.79
N MET A 309 -18.34 -5.39 6.60
CA MET A 309 -18.15 -4.52 7.76
C MET A 309 -18.78 -5.16 9.00
N VAL A 310 -18.05 -5.20 10.10
CA VAL A 310 -18.60 -5.59 11.39
C VAL A 310 -19.51 -4.47 11.89
N SER A 311 -20.76 -4.82 12.20
CA SER A 311 -21.76 -3.93 12.78
C SER A 311 -21.82 -4.03 14.29
N ASP A 312 -21.61 -5.23 14.85
CA ASP A 312 -21.58 -5.47 16.28
C ASP A 312 -20.54 -6.56 16.62
N GLU A 313 -19.45 -6.15 17.27
CA GLU A 313 -18.36 -7.05 17.67
C GLU A 313 -18.81 -8.01 18.79
N GLN A 314 -19.63 -7.53 19.73
CA GLN A 314 -20.05 -8.32 20.90
C GLN A 314 -21.05 -9.41 20.52
N ASN A 315 -21.99 -9.08 19.62
CA ASN A 315 -22.99 -10.03 19.15
C ASN A 315 -22.51 -10.84 17.92
N GLY A 316 -21.32 -10.59 17.41
CA GLY A 316 -20.77 -11.30 16.26
C GLY A 316 -21.50 -10.98 14.95
N GLU A 317 -21.92 -9.71 14.74
CA GLU A 317 -22.70 -9.31 13.57
C GLU A 317 -21.84 -8.61 12.54
N PHE A 318 -22.06 -8.94 11.26
CA PHE A 318 -21.42 -8.25 10.14
C PHE A 318 -22.42 -7.98 9.01
N GLU A 319 -22.18 -6.87 8.32
CA GLU A 319 -22.98 -6.44 7.17
C GLU A 319 -22.38 -6.93 5.86
N PHE A 320 -23.21 -7.51 5.03
CA PHE A 320 -22.88 -7.88 3.66
C PHE A 320 -24.11 -7.82 2.76
N ARG A 321 -24.02 -7.13 1.63
CA ARG A 321 -25.07 -6.98 0.61
C ARG A 321 -26.44 -6.56 1.18
N GLY A 322 -26.44 -5.63 2.13
CA GLY A 322 -27.67 -5.12 2.75
C GLY A 322 -28.33 -6.07 3.74
N CYS A 323 -27.62 -7.11 4.16
CA CYS A 323 -28.08 -8.05 5.19
C CYS A 323 -27.11 -8.04 6.38
N ILE A 324 -27.65 -8.19 7.59
CA ILE A 324 -26.88 -8.51 8.80
C ILE A 324 -26.74 -10.02 8.87
N ASN A 325 -25.51 -10.49 9.04
CA ASN A 325 -25.15 -11.90 9.19
C ASN A 325 -24.47 -12.09 10.54
N GLN A 326 -24.47 -13.34 11.05
CA GLN A 326 -23.81 -13.73 12.30
C GLN A 326 -22.67 -14.73 12.05
N VAL A 327 -21.63 -14.68 12.90
CA VAL A 327 -20.46 -15.57 12.87
C VAL A 327 -20.57 -16.70 13.89
#